data_e634874f345aa17a00fbc952f9ee6235
#
_entry.id   e634874f345aa17a00fbc952f9ee6235
#
_cell.length_a   1.000
_cell.length_b   1.000
_cell.length_c   1.000
_cell.angle_alpha   90.00
_cell.angle_beta   90.00
_cell.angle_gamma   90.00
#
_symmetry.space_group_name_H-M   'P 1'
#
loop_
_entity.id
_entity.type
_entity.pdbx_description
1 polymer ?
#
loop_
_entity_poly.entity_id
_entity_poly.type
_entity_poly.pdbx_seq_one_letter_code
_entity_poly.pdbx_strand_id
1 'polypeptide(L)'
;MANQLAKAQQEQLAQAQLAQVQLHAELQKVNASKDQEISALKASLQASNTEKTLAVTQATSGIEKERDALVSRLQLVQTEKELAEKALREKYEAQIKDREQEIERVRDMKARLSTKMVGESLEQHCETEFNRIRATAFARAYFEKDNDASSGSKGDYIFRDHDEAGTEIVSIMFEMKNENETTATKKKNKDFLKELDKDRSEKGCEYAVLVSLLEPESELYNTGIVDVSYLYPKMYVVRPQFFIPIITLLRNAADRKS
;
A
#
# COMPACT_ATOMS: atom_id res chain seq x y z
N MET A 1 -19.46 -30.09 130.02
CA MET A 1 -18.78 -30.48 128.75
C MET A 1 -19.75 -30.57 127.50
N ALA A 2 -20.91 -31.17 127.57
CA ALA A 2 -21.85 -31.32 126.47
C ALA A 2 -22.35 -30.01 125.84
N ASN A 3 -22.64 -28.95 126.66
CA ASN A 3 -23.11 -27.64 126.15
C ASN A 3 -22.04 -26.82 125.44
N GLN A 4 -20.74 -26.99 125.70
CA GLN A 4 -19.64 -26.36 124.95
C GLN A 4 -19.40 -26.96 123.60
N LEU A 5 -19.58 -28.32 123.50
CA LEU A 5 -19.43 -29.02 122.22
C LEU A 5 -20.58 -28.67 121.25
N ALA A 6 -21.81 -28.60 121.80
CA ALA A 6 -22.97 -28.21 120.95
C ALA A 6 -22.87 -26.77 120.44
N LYS A 7 -22.35 -25.82 121.26
CA LYS A 7 -22.14 -24.43 120.85
C LYS A 7 -21.04 -24.32 119.78
N ALA A 8 -19.92 -25.06 119.96
CA ALA A 8 -18.84 -25.09 118.92
C ALA A 8 -19.32 -25.67 117.60
N GLN A 9 -20.15 -26.76 117.63
CA GLN A 9 -20.76 -27.32 116.41
C GLN A 9 -21.75 -26.32 115.71
N GLN A 10 -22.52 -25.57 116.52
CA GLN A 10 -23.43 -24.58 116.03
C GLN A 10 -22.71 -23.39 115.38
N GLU A 11 -21.60 -22.95 116.02
CA GLU A 11 -20.73 -21.89 115.48
C GLU A 11 -20.02 -22.35 114.16
N GLN A 12 -19.53 -23.60 114.07
CA GLN A 12 -18.98 -24.19 112.86
C GLN A 12 -20.00 -24.27 111.72
N LEU A 13 -21.25 -24.71 112.09
CA LEU A 13 -22.32 -24.80 111.14
C LEU A 13 -22.74 -23.40 110.57
N ALA A 14 -22.79 -22.43 111.45
CA ALA A 14 -23.08 -21.02 111.04
C ALA A 14 -21.96 -20.43 110.18
N GLN A 15 -20.69 -20.71 110.51
CA GLN A 15 -19.55 -20.30 109.68
C GLN A 15 -19.53 -20.99 108.30
N ALA A 16 -19.86 -22.30 108.29
CA ALA A 16 -19.96 -23.03 107.01
C ALA A 16 -21.10 -22.51 106.09
N GLN A 17 -22.29 -22.20 106.73
CA GLN A 17 -23.41 -21.56 106.06
C GLN A 17 -23.06 -20.18 105.49
N LEU A 18 -22.38 -19.37 106.29
CA LEU A 18 -21.95 -18.04 105.87
C LEU A 18 -20.92 -18.12 104.70
N ALA A 19 -19.95 -19.03 104.80
CA ALA A 19 -19.00 -19.25 103.76
C ALA A 19 -19.66 -19.75 102.45
N GLN A 20 -20.68 -20.62 102.54
CA GLN A 20 -21.48 -21.09 101.45
C GLN A 20 -22.27 -19.97 100.78
N VAL A 21 -22.90 -19.09 101.54
CA VAL A 21 -23.63 -17.90 101.06
C VAL A 21 -22.67 -16.93 100.36
N GLN A 22 -21.49 -16.68 100.99
CA GLN A 22 -20.46 -15.81 100.38
C GLN A 22 -19.94 -16.38 99.03
N LEU A 23 -19.66 -17.69 99.03
CA LEU A 23 -19.20 -18.36 97.74
C LEU A 23 -20.27 -18.29 96.71
N HIS A 24 -21.54 -18.52 97.03
CA HIS A 24 -22.67 -18.42 96.11
C HIS A 24 -22.85 -17.00 95.54
N ALA A 25 -22.72 -15.99 96.38
CA ALA A 25 -22.79 -14.59 95.97
C ALA A 25 -21.62 -14.20 95.08
N GLU A 26 -20.42 -14.74 95.37
CA GLU A 26 -19.24 -14.51 94.51
C GLU A 26 -19.36 -15.23 93.16
N LEU A 27 -19.87 -16.47 93.16
CA LEU A 27 -20.18 -17.22 91.90
C LEU A 27 -21.22 -16.48 91.03
N GLN A 28 -22.30 -15.96 91.68
CA GLN A 28 -23.29 -15.17 90.94
C GLN A 28 -22.71 -13.90 90.37
N LYS A 29 -21.82 -13.21 91.06
CA LYS A 29 -21.15 -12.00 90.58
C LYS A 29 -20.21 -12.30 89.42
N VAL A 30 -19.45 -13.40 89.49
CA VAL A 30 -18.59 -13.86 88.40
C VAL A 30 -19.39 -14.26 87.18
N ASN A 31 -20.48 -15.02 87.36
CA ASN A 31 -21.37 -15.42 86.31
C ASN A 31 -22.00 -14.20 85.59
N ALA A 32 -22.52 -13.23 86.36
CA ALA A 32 -23.07 -12.00 85.79
C ALA A 32 -22.03 -11.18 85.01
N SER A 33 -20.80 -11.12 85.54
CA SER A 33 -19.67 -10.47 84.80
C SER A 33 -19.30 -11.19 83.49
N LYS A 34 -19.29 -12.53 83.57
CA LYS A 34 -19.02 -13.34 82.32
C LYS A 34 -20.15 -13.25 81.34
N ASP A 35 -21.40 -13.22 81.75
CA ASP A 35 -22.56 -13.04 80.88
C ASP A 35 -22.52 -11.68 80.17
N GLN A 36 -22.10 -10.63 80.89
CA GLN A 36 -21.88 -9.29 80.29
C GLN A 36 -20.74 -9.31 79.25
N GLU A 37 -19.61 -9.97 79.61
CA GLU A 37 -18.46 -10.10 78.67
C GLU A 37 -18.84 -10.88 77.40
N ILE A 38 -19.54 -12.01 77.54
CA ILE A 38 -20.06 -12.81 76.44
C ILE A 38 -21.03 -12.00 75.57
N SER A 39 -21.91 -11.23 76.16
CA SER A 39 -22.86 -10.36 75.43
C SER A 39 -22.12 -9.26 74.65
N ALA A 40 -21.13 -8.60 75.30
CA ALA A 40 -20.31 -7.59 74.63
C ALA A 40 -19.48 -8.16 73.48
N LEU A 41 -18.87 -9.35 73.67
CA LEU A 41 -18.11 -10.05 72.59
C LEU A 41 -19.00 -10.46 71.40
N LYS A 42 -20.21 -10.99 71.72
CA LYS A 42 -21.20 -11.32 70.70
C LYS A 42 -21.61 -10.10 69.83
N ALA A 43 -21.89 -8.97 70.52
CA ALA A 43 -22.26 -7.74 69.85
C ALA A 43 -21.10 -7.20 69.00
N SER A 44 -19.85 -7.24 69.50
CA SER A 44 -18.65 -6.86 68.75
C SER A 44 -18.39 -7.77 67.52
N LEU A 45 -18.56 -9.07 67.73
CA LEU A 45 -18.44 -10.04 66.61
C LEU A 45 -19.49 -9.80 65.49
N GLN A 46 -20.73 -9.55 65.94
CA GLN A 46 -21.81 -9.26 65.00
C GLN A 46 -21.56 -7.94 64.22
N ALA A 47 -21.14 -6.89 64.94
CA ALA A 47 -20.75 -5.62 64.32
C ALA A 47 -19.62 -5.81 63.25
N SER A 48 -18.55 -6.53 63.67
CA SER A 48 -17.43 -6.83 62.74
C SER A 48 -17.85 -7.64 61.52
N ASN A 49 -18.74 -8.62 61.66
CA ASN A 49 -19.27 -9.40 60.56
C ASN A 49 -20.13 -8.57 59.62
N THR A 50 -20.96 -7.67 60.14
CA THR A 50 -21.78 -6.78 59.33
C THR A 50 -20.91 -5.78 58.57
N GLU A 51 -19.88 -5.24 59.19
CA GLU A 51 -18.91 -4.34 58.56
C GLU A 51 -18.14 -5.03 57.41
N LYS A 52 -17.63 -6.26 57.68
CA LYS A 52 -16.97 -7.06 56.65
C LYS A 52 -17.87 -7.37 55.45
N THR A 53 -19.14 -7.77 55.74
CA THR A 53 -20.11 -8.07 54.69
C THR A 53 -20.40 -6.82 53.86
N LEU A 54 -20.56 -5.67 54.49
CA LEU A 54 -20.78 -4.40 53.79
C LEU A 54 -19.56 -4.02 52.92
N ALA A 55 -18.35 -4.12 53.47
CA ALA A 55 -17.12 -3.82 52.74
C ALA A 55 -16.93 -4.74 51.53
N VAL A 56 -17.17 -6.04 51.67
CA VAL A 56 -17.12 -7.01 50.55
C VAL A 56 -18.16 -6.66 49.49
N THR A 57 -19.41 -6.39 49.90
CA THR A 57 -20.48 -6.03 48.95
C THR A 57 -20.15 -4.75 48.19
N GLN A 58 -19.62 -3.73 48.84
CA GLN A 58 -19.22 -2.48 48.20
C GLN A 58 -18.05 -2.71 47.23
N ALA A 59 -17.02 -3.46 47.61
CA ALA A 59 -15.89 -3.79 46.76
C ALA A 59 -16.33 -4.60 45.55
N THR A 60 -17.17 -5.62 45.73
CA THR A 60 -17.70 -6.45 44.63
C THR A 60 -18.53 -5.60 43.66
N SER A 61 -19.42 -4.75 44.18
CA SER A 61 -20.23 -3.86 43.34
C SER A 61 -19.36 -2.85 42.55
N GLY A 62 -18.26 -2.36 43.15
CA GLY A 62 -17.29 -1.51 42.44
C GLY A 62 -16.62 -2.24 41.27
N ILE A 63 -16.12 -3.45 41.54
CA ILE A 63 -15.46 -4.29 40.52
C ILE A 63 -16.44 -4.69 39.42
N GLU A 64 -17.68 -5.03 39.73
CA GLU A 64 -18.71 -5.36 38.76
C GLU A 64 -19.00 -4.19 37.81
N LYS A 65 -19.12 -2.98 38.35
CA LYS A 65 -19.30 -1.75 37.54
C LYS A 65 -18.11 -1.49 36.61
N GLU A 66 -16.89 -1.65 37.08
CA GLU A 66 -15.69 -1.51 36.27
C GLU A 66 -15.65 -2.58 35.17
N ARG A 67 -15.92 -3.84 35.48
CA ARG A 67 -16.03 -4.93 34.52
C ARG A 67 -17.03 -4.60 33.43
N ASP A 68 -18.23 -4.19 33.78
CA ASP A 68 -19.31 -3.91 32.83
C ASP A 68 -18.96 -2.71 31.92
N ALA A 69 -18.31 -1.68 32.47
CA ALA A 69 -17.81 -0.56 31.72
C ALA A 69 -16.71 -0.97 30.72
N LEU A 70 -15.78 -1.83 31.17
CA LEU A 70 -14.71 -2.37 30.29
C LEU A 70 -15.26 -3.27 29.17
N VAL A 71 -16.23 -4.13 29.50
CA VAL A 71 -16.91 -4.98 28.49
C VAL A 71 -17.62 -4.12 27.46
N SER A 72 -18.36 -3.10 27.88
CA SER A 72 -19.04 -2.18 26.95
C SER A 72 -18.04 -1.43 26.07
N ARG A 73 -16.92 -0.97 26.63
CA ARG A 73 -15.86 -0.31 25.89
C ARG A 73 -15.18 -1.24 24.89
N LEU A 74 -14.95 -2.48 25.27
CA LEU A 74 -14.36 -3.51 24.38
C LEU A 74 -15.28 -3.81 23.20
N GLN A 75 -16.59 -3.94 23.42
CA GLN A 75 -17.57 -4.10 22.36
C GLN A 75 -17.60 -2.92 21.40
N LEU A 76 -17.54 -1.69 21.91
CA LEU A 76 -17.49 -0.50 21.07
C LEU A 76 -16.23 -0.50 20.18
N VAL A 77 -15.05 -0.72 20.75
CA VAL A 77 -13.78 -0.78 20.02
C VAL A 77 -13.80 -1.90 18.97
N GLN A 78 -14.40 -3.04 19.31
CA GLN A 78 -14.55 -4.16 18.35
C GLN A 78 -15.41 -3.75 17.15
N THR A 79 -16.56 -3.12 17.38
CA THR A 79 -17.44 -2.65 16.29
C THR A 79 -16.79 -1.55 15.45
N GLU A 80 -16.08 -0.61 16.08
CA GLU A 80 -15.32 0.42 15.37
C GLU A 80 -14.22 -0.19 14.49
N LYS A 81 -13.50 -1.18 14.99
CA LYS A 81 -12.49 -1.92 14.23
C LYS A 81 -13.09 -2.63 13.04
N GLU A 82 -14.18 -3.36 13.19
CA GLU A 82 -14.87 -4.05 12.10
C GLU A 82 -15.35 -3.08 11.03
N LEU A 83 -15.91 -1.94 11.42
CA LEU A 83 -16.32 -0.89 10.48
C LEU A 83 -15.12 -0.29 9.72
N ALA A 84 -14.02 -0.02 10.42
CA ALA A 84 -12.81 0.51 9.79
C ALA A 84 -12.18 -0.51 8.82
N GLU A 85 -12.11 -1.78 9.19
CA GLU A 85 -11.62 -2.85 8.32
C GLU A 85 -12.50 -3.02 7.07
N LYS A 86 -13.83 -2.96 7.23
CA LYS A 86 -14.77 -3.02 6.11
C LYS A 86 -14.59 -1.84 5.17
N ALA A 87 -14.53 -0.61 5.69
CA ALA A 87 -14.32 0.59 4.89
C ALA A 87 -12.99 0.56 4.15
N LEU A 88 -11.92 0.07 4.79
CA LEU A 88 -10.61 -0.08 4.18
C LEU A 88 -10.62 -1.12 3.04
N ARG A 89 -11.28 -2.25 3.27
CA ARG A 89 -11.45 -3.29 2.24
C ARG A 89 -12.21 -2.75 1.03
N GLU A 90 -13.36 -2.11 1.23
CA GLU A 90 -14.16 -1.52 0.15
C GLU A 90 -13.36 -0.49 -0.66
N LYS A 91 -12.55 0.33 0.03
CA LYS A 91 -11.65 1.30 -0.62
C LYS A 91 -10.61 0.62 -1.52
N TYR A 92 -9.95 -0.43 -1.02
CA TYR A 92 -8.95 -1.14 -1.83
C TYR A 92 -9.56 -1.95 -2.96
N GLU A 93 -10.72 -2.58 -2.75
CA GLU A 93 -11.45 -3.29 -3.80
C GLU A 93 -11.85 -2.33 -4.94
N ALA A 94 -12.32 -1.13 -4.61
CA ALA A 94 -12.60 -0.09 -5.60
C ALA A 94 -11.33 0.33 -6.37
N GLN A 95 -10.22 0.56 -5.68
CA GLN A 95 -8.95 0.92 -6.32
C GLN A 95 -8.41 -0.19 -7.22
N ILE A 96 -8.51 -1.45 -6.80
CA ILE A 96 -8.10 -2.61 -7.62
C ILE A 96 -8.95 -2.65 -8.89
N LYS A 97 -10.27 -2.55 -8.77
CA LYS A 97 -11.20 -2.55 -9.90
C LYS A 97 -10.89 -1.42 -10.90
N ASP A 98 -10.62 -0.20 -10.40
CA ASP A 98 -10.25 0.93 -11.26
C ASP A 98 -8.93 0.66 -12.01
N ARG A 99 -7.94 0.09 -11.32
CA ARG A 99 -6.66 -0.29 -11.95
C ARG A 99 -6.82 -1.41 -12.97
N GLU A 100 -7.65 -2.41 -12.69
CA GLU A 100 -7.94 -3.49 -13.65
C GLU A 100 -8.62 -2.95 -14.90
N GLN A 101 -9.58 -2.03 -14.76
CA GLN A 101 -10.22 -1.37 -15.90
C GLN A 101 -9.22 -0.56 -16.74
N GLU A 102 -8.29 0.14 -16.08
CA GLU A 102 -7.26 0.90 -16.79
C GLU A 102 -6.28 -0.03 -17.53
N ILE A 103 -5.87 -1.13 -16.90
CA ILE A 103 -5.04 -2.17 -17.55
C ILE A 103 -5.75 -2.74 -18.77
N GLU A 104 -7.04 -3.03 -18.67
CA GLU A 104 -7.83 -3.56 -19.79
C GLU A 104 -7.95 -2.55 -20.92
N ARG A 105 -8.19 -1.26 -20.62
CA ARG A 105 -8.18 -0.19 -21.64
C ARG A 105 -6.85 -0.09 -22.36
N VAL A 106 -5.73 -0.17 -21.62
CA VAL A 106 -4.40 -0.12 -22.22
C VAL A 106 -4.14 -1.36 -23.08
N ARG A 107 -4.58 -2.54 -22.65
CA ARG A 107 -4.51 -3.78 -23.44
C ARG A 107 -5.33 -3.70 -24.72
N ASP A 108 -6.58 -3.22 -24.63
CA ASP A 108 -7.45 -3.02 -25.79
C ASP A 108 -6.87 -1.99 -26.77
N MET A 109 -6.30 -0.91 -26.26
CA MET A 109 -5.62 0.08 -27.09
C MET A 109 -4.41 -0.55 -27.81
N LYS A 110 -3.59 -1.31 -27.08
CA LYS A 110 -2.44 -2.05 -27.65
C LYS A 110 -2.89 -3.08 -28.69
N ALA A 111 -3.96 -3.83 -28.42
CA ALA A 111 -4.53 -4.81 -29.36
C ALA A 111 -5.08 -4.13 -30.62
N ARG A 112 -5.79 -3.00 -30.50
CA ARG A 112 -6.30 -2.24 -31.65
C ARG A 112 -5.17 -1.65 -32.50
N LEU A 113 -4.12 -1.14 -31.86
CA LEU A 113 -2.91 -0.68 -32.57
C LEU A 113 -2.25 -1.86 -33.31
N SER A 114 -2.09 -3.00 -32.66
CA SER A 114 -1.54 -4.22 -33.28
C SER A 114 -2.43 -4.72 -34.42
N THR A 115 -3.76 -4.74 -34.29
CA THR A 115 -4.68 -5.22 -35.33
C THR A 115 -4.73 -4.27 -36.54
N LYS A 116 -4.66 -2.95 -36.29
CA LYS A 116 -4.58 -1.96 -37.36
C LYS A 116 -3.26 -2.09 -38.14
N MET A 117 -2.18 -2.43 -37.44
CA MET A 117 -0.85 -2.62 -38.05
C MET A 117 -0.67 -4.00 -38.75
N VAL A 118 -1.55 -4.97 -38.51
CA VAL A 118 -1.55 -6.25 -39.23
C VAL A 118 -2.06 -6.08 -40.67
N GLY A 119 -2.84 -5.02 -40.95
CA GLY A 119 -3.37 -4.71 -42.28
C GLY A 119 -2.56 -3.67 -43.08
N GLU A 120 -1.71 -2.89 -42.42
CA GLU A 120 -0.82 -1.89 -43.05
C GLU A 120 0.62 -2.21 -42.70
N SER A 121 1.55 -1.99 -43.65
CA SER A 121 2.98 -2.05 -43.28
C SER A 121 3.31 -0.94 -42.27
N LEU A 122 4.31 -1.14 -41.42
CA LEU A 122 4.75 -0.14 -40.44
C LEU A 122 5.16 1.18 -41.15
N GLU A 123 5.76 1.07 -42.32
CA GLU A 123 6.09 2.19 -43.19
C GLU A 123 4.85 3.00 -43.53
N GLN A 124 3.79 2.35 -44.03
CA GLN A 124 2.53 2.96 -44.45
C GLN A 124 1.80 3.64 -43.26
N HIS A 125 1.87 3.02 -42.09
CA HIS A 125 1.35 3.62 -40.87
C HIS A 125 2.07 4.93 -40.51
N CYS A 126 3.41 4.93 -40.49
CA CYS A 126 4.20 6.13 -40.20
C CYS A 126 3.98 7.24 -41.22
N GLU A 127 3.89 6.89 -42.52
CA GLU A 127 3.58 7.84 -43.57
C GLU A 127 2.19 8.47 -43.40
N THR A 128 1.17 7.68 -43.10
CA THR A 128 -0.19 8.14 -42.84
C THR A 128 -0.24 9.08 -41.63
N GLU A 129 0.40 8.71 -40.51
CA GLU A 129 0.45 9.54 -39.30
C GLU A 129 1.20 10.86 -39.55
N PHE A 130 2.29 10.84 -40.30
CA PHE A 130 3.01 12.05 -40.67
C PHE A 130 2.14 12.97 -41.55
N ASN A 131 1.55 12.45 -42.62
CA ASN A 131 0.73 13.22 -43.54
C ASN A 131 -0.50 13.84 -42.87
N ARG A 132 -1.04 13.22 -41.84
CA ARG A 132 -2.16 13.75 -41.05
C ARG A 132 -1.83 15.08 -40.36
N ILE A 133 -0.58 15.26 -39.90
CA ILE A 133 -0.16 16.44 -39.14
C ILE A 133 0.76 17.36 -39.93
N ARG A 134 1.24 16.93 -41.12
CA ARG A 134 2.19 17.67 -41.98
C ARG A 134 1.80 19.13 -42.16
N ALA A 135 0.54 19.37 -42.55
CA ALA A 135 0.07 20.70 -42.89
C ALA A 135 0.07 21.68 -41.68
N THR A 136 -0.07 21.15 -40.46
CA THR A 136 -0.16 21.96 -39.24
C THR A 136 1.14 22.06 -38.47
N ALA A 137 1.90 20.99 -38.39
CA ALA A 137 3.11 20.91 -37.55
C ALA A 137 4.42 21.01 -38.36
N PHE A 138 4.42 20.54 -39.62
CA PHE A 138 5.62 20.38 -40.43
C PHE A 138 5.39 20.82 -41.88
N ALA A 139 4.80 22.00 -42.08
CA ALA A 139 4.37 22.49 -43.40
C ALA A 139 5.49 22.59 -44.45
N ARG A 140 6.74 22.76 -44.02
CA ARG A 140 7.93 22.89 -44.86
C ARG A 140 8.80 21.64 -44.87
N ALA A 141 8.44 20.62 -44.09
CA ALA A 141 9.26 19.44 -43.95
C ALA A 141 9.10 18.50 -45.14
N TYR A 142 10.22 17.96 -45.58
CA TYR A 142 10.31 16.85 -46.50
C TYR A 142 10.19 15.55 -45.69
N PHE A 143 9.31 14.66 -46.11
CA PHE A 143 9.22 13.28 -45.57
C PHE A 143 8.82 12.38 -46.73
N GLU A 144 9.78 11.65 -47.25
CA GLU A 144 9.57 10.75 -48.39
C GLU A 144 10.41 9.50 -48.23
N LYS A 145 9.95 8.46 -48.96
CA LYS A 145 10.65 7.19 -49.04
C LYS A 145 12.00 7.38 -49.73
N ASP A 146 13.06 6.80 -49.17
CA ASP A 146 14.36 6.80 -49.80
C ASP A 146 14.33 5.89 -51.04
N ASN A 147 14.24 6.48 -52.22
CA ASN A 147 14.21 5.78 -53.51
C ASN A 147 15.57 5.70 -54.19
N ASP A 148 16.60 6.31 -53.62
CA ASP A 148 17.96 6.34 -54.19
C ASP A 148 18.83 5.24 -53.60
N ALA A 149 18.96 4.13 -54.31
CA ALA A 149 19.84 2.99 -54.01
C ALA A 149 21.21 3.07 -54.74
N SER A 150 21.58 4.24 -55.27
CA SER A 150 22.79 4.39 -56.05
C SER A 150 24.09 4.12 -55.30
N SER A 151 24.05 4.30 -53.93
CA SER A 151 25.15 4.02 -53.03
C SER A 151 25.18 2.60 -52.46
N GLY A 152 24.18 1.76 -52.82
CA GLY A 152 24.06 0.39 -52.31
C GLY A 152 23.50 0.26 -50.91
N SER A 153 23.04 1.34 -50.30
CA SER A 153 22.39 1.40 -48.99
C SER A 153 21.08 2.18 -49.12
N LYS A 154 20.03 1.75 -48.46
CA LYS A 154 18.69 2.31 -48.62
C LYS A 154 17.94 2.19 -47.30
N GLY A 155 17.72 3.33 -46.63
CA GLY A 155 16.78 3.44 -45.54
C GLY A 155 15.32 3.48 -46.02
N ASP A 156 14.37 3.43 -45.12
CA ASP A 156 12.96 3.45 -45.48
C ASP A 156 12.47 4.86 -45.80
N TYR A 157 12.73 5.84 -44.92
CA TYR A 157 12.28 7.23 -45.07
C TYR A 157 13.31 8.24 -44.60
N ILE A 158 13.30 9.43 -45.25
CA ILE A 158 14.10 10.60 -44.86
C ILE A 158 13.16 11.73 -44.47
N PHE A 159 13.40 12.31 -43.29
CA PHE A 159 12.79 13.54 -42.84
C PHE A 159 13.81 14.66 -42.87
N ARG A 160 13.45 15.83 -43.45
CA ARG A 160 14.24 17.06 -43.42
C ARG A 160 13.31 18.26 -43.16
N ASP A 161 13.67 19.12 -42.23
CA ASP A 161 12.94 20.38 -42.01
C ASP A 161 13.88 21.56 -42.19
N HIS A 162 13.35 22.66 -42.71
CA HIS A 162 14.09 23.88 -43.01
C HIS A 162 13.42 25.09 -42.36
N ASP A 163 14.24 26.08 -42.03
CA ASP A 163 13.77 27.38 -41.56
C ASP A 163 13.19 28.23 -42.73
N GLU A 164 12.82 29.46 -42.41
CA GLU A 164 12.28 30.42 -43.42
C GLU A 164 13.34 30.87 -44.45
N ALA A 165 14.61 30.80 -44.08
CA ALA A 165 15.73 31.10 -44.96
C ALA A 165 16.16 29.91 -45.82
N GLY A 166 15.56 28.75 -45.66
CA GLY A 166 15.89 27.52 -46.38
C GLY A 166 17.07 26.75 -45.76
N THR A 167 17.50 27.11 -44.54
CA THR A 167 18.56 26.40 -43.84
C THR A 167 17.96 25.12 -43.21
N GLU A 168 18.65 23.98 -43.40
CA GLU A 168 18.22 22.73 -42.75
C GLU A 168 18.32 22.84 -41.23
N ILE A 169 17.19 22.69 -40.53
CA ILE A 169 17.10 22.68 -39.08
C ILE A 169 17.48 21.30 -38.53
N VAL A 170 16.91 20.25 -39.13
CA VAL A 170 17.09 18.88 -38.69
C VAL A 170 16.89 17.91 -39.85
N SER A 171 17.69 16.87 -39.87
CA SER A 171 17.52 15.73 -40.78
C SER A 171 17.59 14.41 -40.05
N ILE A 172 16.67 13.51 -40.35
CA ILE A 172 16.49 12.22 -39.68
C ILE A 172 16.36 11.11 -40.75
N MET A 173 17.19 10.08 -40.63
CA MET A 173 17.03 8.83 -41.36
C MET A 173 16.17 7.88 -40.54
N PHE A 174 15.13 7.33 -41.15
CA PHE A 174 14.22 6.35 -40.54
C PHE A 174 14.41 4.98 -41.19
N GLU A 175 14.42 3.97 -40.30
CA GLU A 175 14.26 2.56 -40.67
C GLU A 175 13.08 2.00 -39.90
N MET A 176 12.24 1.17 -40.52
CA MET A 176 11.00 0.67 -39.92
C MET A 176 11.00 -0.85 -39.95
N LYS A 177 10.93 -1.49 -38.77
CA LYS A 177 10.99 -2.96 -38.64
C LYS A 177 9.80 -3.53 -37.91
N ASN A 178 9.09 -4.41 -38.63
CA ASN A 178 7.96 -5.18 -38.10
C ASN A 178 8.39 -6.63 -37.82
N GLU A 179 7.79 -7.29 -36.82
CA GLU A 179 8.03 -8.71 -36.49
C GLU A 179 7.71 -9.65 -37.65
N ASN A 180 6.74 -9.30 -38.48
CA ASN A 180 6.26 -10.14 -39.60
C ASN A 180 7.19 -10.17 -40.81
N GLU A 181 8.19 -9.31 -40.90
CA GLU A 181 9.13 -9.21 -42.03
C GLU A 181 10.38 -10.08 -41.84
N THR A 182 10.53 -10.75 -40.70
CA THR A 182 11.72 -11.53 -40.37
C THR A 182 11.51 -13.02 -40.59
N THR A 183 12.12 -13.56 -41.59
CA THR A 183 12.30 -15.00 -41.83
C THR A 183 12.99 -15.69 -40.66
N ALA A 184 12.60 -16.93 -40.37
CA ALA A 184 13.14 -18.02 -39.53
C ALA A 184 14.12 -17.72 -38.35
N THR A 185 14.84 -16.61 -38.31
CA THR A 185 15.71 -16.14 -37.24
C THR A 185 15.17 -14.82 -36.69
N LYS A 186 14.76 -14.82 -35.43
CA LYS A 186 14.31 -13.59 -34.74
C LYS A 186 15.44 -12.57 -34.66
N LYS A 187 15.46 -11.61 -35.61
CA LYS A 187 16.38 -10.47 -35.56
C LYS A 187 16.02 -9.53 -34.40
N LYS A 188 17.03 -8.93 -33.83
CA LYS A 188 16.91 -7.96 -32.73
C LYS A 188 17.14 -6.54 -33.25
N ASN A 189 16.67 -5.54 -32.50
CA ASN A 189 16.87 -4.14 -32.85
C ASN A 189 18.34 -3.80 -33.15
N LYS A 190 19.25 -4.31 -32.32
CA LYS A 190 20.71 -4.07 -32.49
C LYS A 190 21.28 -4.54 -33.85
N ASP A 191 20.63 -5.51 -34.51
CA ASP A 191 21.14 -6.08 -35.77
C ASP A 191 20.96 -5.12 -36.92
N PHE A 192 20.11 -4.10 -36.78
CA PHE A 192 19.81 -3.09 -37.81
C PHE A 192 20.57 -1.77 -37.61
N LEU A 193 21.09 -1.51 -36.35
CA LEU A 193 21.68 -0.21 -36.06
C LEU A 193 22.91 0.13 -36.89
N LYS A 194 23.73 -0.87 -37.24
CA LYS A 194 24.93 -0.67 -38.03
C LYS A 194 24.61 -0.22 -39.47
N GLU A 195 23.60 -0.83 -40.06
CA GLU A 195 23.15 -0.49 -41.41
C GLU A 195 22.50 0.88 -41.44
N LEU A 196 21.62 1.15 -40.48
CA LEU A 196 20.98 2.45 -40.31
C LEU A 196 21.99 3.60 -40.08
N ASP A 197 23.08 3.38 -39.35
CA ASP A 197 24.14 4.40 -39.18
C ASP A 197 24.91 4.67 -40.51
N LYS A 198 25.12 3.62 -41.31
CA LYS A 198 25.70 3.75 -42.65
C LYS A 198 24.77 4.58 -43.54
N ASP A 199 23.48 4.26 -43.60
CA ASP A 199 22.49 4.96 -44.42
C ASP A 199 22.37 6.44 -43.98
N ARG A 200 22.32 6.71 -42.67
CA ARG A 200 22.34 8.05 -42.12
C ARG A 200 23.54 8.87 -42.62
N SER A 201 24.73 8.25 -42.57
CA SER A 201 25.96 8.91 -42.94
C SER A 201 26.05 9.16 -44.45
N GLU A 202 25.64 8.20 -45.27
CA GLU A 202 25.64 8.32 -46.75
C GLU A 202 24.62 9.35 -47.23
N LYS A 203 23.47 9.46 -46.61
CA LYS A 203 22.45 10.47 -46.92
C LYS A 203 22.66 11.82 -46.24
N GLY A 204 23.71 11.95 -45.43
CA GLY A 204 24.03 13.18 -44.73
C GLY A 204 22.98 13.61 -43.71
N CYS A 205 22.27 12.65 -43.08
CA CYS A 205 21.29 12.94 -42.05
C CYS A 205 21.95 13.11 -40.69
N GLU A 206 21.45 14.07 -39.88
CA GLU A 206 21.99 14.35 -38.56
C GLU A 206 21.66 13.23 -37.57
N TYR A 207 20.43 12.72 -37.58
CA TYR A 207 19.92 11.70 -36.68
C TYR A 207 19.52 10.41 -37.42
N ALA A 208 19.52 9.31 -36.67
CA ALA A 208 18.97 8.03 -37.10
C ALA A 208 17.93 7.52 -36.12
N VAL A 209 16.80 7.04 -36.60
CA VAL A 209 15.71 6.52 -35.78
C VAL A 209 15.22 5.20 -36.34
N LEU A 210 15.36 4.14 -35.54
CA LEU A 210 14.75 2.85 -35.81
C LEU A 210 13.34 2.81 -35.19
N VAL A 211 12.31 2.81 -36.02
CA VAL A 211 10.93 2.59 -35.55
C VAL A 211 10.67 1.08 -35.55
N SER A 212 10.45 0.49 -34.41
CA SER A 212 10.49 -0.96 -34.28
C SER A 212 9.36 -1.55 -33.42
N LEU A 213 8.80 -2.64 -33.94
CA LEU A 213 7.93 -3.59 -33.23
C LEU A 213 8.67 -4.83 -32.77
N LEU A 214 9.96 -4.96 -33.10
CA LEU A 214 10.79 -6.08 -32.68
C LEU A 214 10.93 -6.11 -31.15
N GLU A 215 11.22 -7.30 -30.60
CA GLU A 215 11.45 -7.50 -29.17
C GLU A 215 10.31 -6.96 -28.30
N PRO A 216 9.04 -7.39 -28.52
CA PRO A 216 7.87 -6.88 -27.78
C PRO A 216 7.93 -7.18 -26.28
N GLU A 217 8.72 -8.19 -25.88
CA GLU A 217 8.94 -8.58 -24.48
C GLU A 217 9.97 -7.71 -23.76
N SER A 218 10.72 -6.85 -24.50
CA SER A 218 11.76 -6.03 -23.90
C SER A 218 11.18 -4.83 -23.15
N GLU A 219 11.32 -4.83 -21.84
CA GLU A 219 10.91 -3.69 -20.98
C GLU A 219 11.61 -2.40 -21.42
N LEU A 220 12.90 -2.48 -21.79
CA LEU A 220 13.68 -1.33 -22.23
C LEU A 220 13.02 -0.64 -23.43
N TYR A 221 12.70 -1.38 -24.49
CA TYR A 221 12.09 -0.79 -25.69
C TYR A 221 10.62 -0.42 -25.47
N ASN A 222 9.96 -1.03 -24.50
CA ASN A 222 8.57 -0.70 -24.14
C ASN A 222 8.44 0.63 -23.36
N THR A 223 9.54 1.22 -22.89
CA THR A 223 9.55 2.60 -22.36
C THR A 223 9.22 3.64 -23.43
N GLY A 224 9.40 3.27 -24.70
CA GLY A 224 8.94 4.05 -25.86
C GLY A 224 10.04 4.69 -26.69
N ILE A 225 10.92 5.50 -26.12
CA ILE A 225 12.08 6.12 -26.78
C ILE A 225 13.33 5.66 -26.06
N VAL A 226 14.22 4.98 -26.75
CA VAL A 226 15.50 4.48 -26.23
C VAL A 226 16.64 5.16 -26.95
N ASP A 227 17.47 5.86 -26.21
CA ASP A 227 18.71 6.46 -26.73
C ASP A 227 19.78 5.37 -26.82
N VAL A 228 20.26 5.11 -28.04
CA VAL A 228 21.34 4.17 -28.35
C VAL A 228 22.59 4.89 -28.86
N SER A 229 22.72 6.20 -28.59
CA SER A 229 23.85 7.04 -29.00
C SER A 229 25.20 6.58 -28.44
N TYR A 230 25.19 5.74 -27.43
CA TYR A 230 26.40 5.08 -26.89
C TYR A 230 26.97 4.01 -27.83
N LEU A 231 26.16 3.49 -28.78
CA LEU A 231 26.62 2.58 -29.86
C LEU A 231 26.89 3.34 -31.13
N TYR A 232 25.97 4.17 -31.57
CA TYR A 232 26.02 4.98 -32.78
C TYR A 232 25.54 6.40 -32.49
N PRO A 233 26.34 7.44 -32.75
CA PRO A 233 25.99 8.82 -32.38
C PRO A 233 24.65 9.27 -32.95
N LYS A 234 23.85 9.98 -32.15
CA LYS A 234 22.56 10.56 -32.53
C LYS A 234 21.55 9.53 -33.06
N MET A 235 21.54 8.33 -32.46
CA MET A 235 20.66 7.23 -32.83
C MET A 235 19.67 6.87 -31.74
N TYR A 236 18.43 6.60 -32.15
CA TYR A 236 17.33 6.24 -31.25
C TYR A 236 16.58 5.01 -31.77
N VAL A 237 16.05 4.21 -30.84
CA VAL A 237 15.07 3.15 -31.14
C VAL A 237 13.75 3.57 -30.51
N VAL A 238 12.67 3.60 -31.30
CA VAL A 238 11.37 4.05 -30.83
C VAL A 238 10.26 3.06 -31.15
N ARG A 239 9.24 3.01 -30.31
CA ARG A 239 7.98 2.35 -30.64
C ARG A 239 7.14 3.23 -31.58
N PRO A 240 6.30 2.67 -32.46
CA PRO A 240 5.54 3.44 -33.47
C PRO A 240 4.73 4.61 -32.92
N GLN A 241 4.16 4.47 -31.74
CA GLN A 241 3.39 5.56 -31.09
C GLN A 241 4.27 6.78 -30.75
N PHE A 242 5.58 6.63 -30.71
CA PHE A 242 6.54 7.71 -30.45
C PHE A 242 7.19 8.26 -31.73
N PHE A 243 6.74 7.84 -32.91
CA PHE A 243 7.26 8.30 -34.18
C PHE A 243 7.12 9.83 -34.37
N ILE A 244 5.93 10.37 -34.18
CA ILE A 244 5.71 11.82 -34.24
C ILE A 244 6.35 12.57 -33.07
N PRO A 245 6.22 12.11 -31.80
CA PRO A 245 6.92 12.72 -30.68
C PRO A 245 8.44 12.86 -30.86
N ILE A 246 9.13 11.85 -31.39
CA ILE A 246 10.59 11.93 -31.59
C ILE A 246 10.97 12.99 -32.63
N ILE A 247 10.22 13.09 -33.74
CA ILE A 247 10.45 14.14 -34.76
C ILE A 247 10.34 15.52 -34.11
N THR A 248 9.27 15.75 -33.35
CA THR A 248 9.03 17.03 -32.67
C THR A 248 10.13 17.35 -31.68
N LEU A 249 10.57 16.35 -30.89
CA LEU A 249 11.64 16.51 -29.89
C LEU A 249 12.96 16.89 -30.53
N LEU A 250 13.38 16.17 -31.59
CA LEU A 250 14.63 16.41 -32.27
C LEU A 250 14.65 17.76 -33.01
N ARG A 251 13.54 18.13 -33.66
CA ARG A 251 13.37 19.43 -34.28
C ARG A 251 13.51 20.57 -33.26
N ASN A 252 12.78 20.49 -32.12
CA ASN A 252 12.84 21.51 -31.08
C ASN A 252 14.21 21.60 -30.40
N ALA A 253 14.95 20.48 -30.33
CA ALA A 253 16.31 20.48 -29.80
C ALA A 253 17.31 21.13 -30.77
N ALA A 254 17.10 21.00 -32.06
CA ALA A 254 17.93 21.61 -33.10
C ALA A 254 17.65 23.13 -33.23
N ASP A 255 16.38 23.54 -33.20
CA ASP A 255 15.97 24.97 -33.29
C ASP A 255 16.52 25.84 -32.14
N ARG A 256 16.81 25.26 -30.98
CA ARG A 256 17.45 25.95 -29.86
C ARG A 256 18.96 26.15 -29.98
N LYS A 257 19.58 25.57 -31.01
CA LYS A 257 21.03 25.68 -31.25
C LYS A 257 21.39 26.69 -32.34
N SER A 258 20.37 27.13 -33.10
CA SER A 258 20.44 28.20 -34.08
C SER A 258 20.22 29.56 -33.42
#